data_626ecbe910ee9cc708eb5477b0f119ef
#
_entry.id   626ecbe910ee9cc708eb5477b0f119ef
#
_cell.length_a   1.000
_cell.length_b   1.000
_cell.length_c   1.000
_cell.angle_alpha   90.00
_cell.angle_beta   90.00
_cell.angle_gamma   90.00
#
_symmetry.space_group_name_H-M   'P 1'
#
loop_
_entity.id
_entity.type
_entity.pdbx_description
1 polymer ?
#
loop_
_entity_poly.entity_id
_entity_poly.type
_entity_poly.pdbx_seq_one_letter_code
_entity_poly.pdbx_strand_id
1 'polypeptide(L)'
;GQEKNDPRWKQVLNELKSVFDDAIGKLYIDNYFSPKSKERALEMANNIKSALAERISNADWMCDSTKVKALRKLENCRLKIGYPDNHWVDYTNFVMGDSYATNILKCLSEYFKYEMSFINQNIGLDLWYEILPSTANMYYVYNQNEIIVPAAMLQPPMFYANGDDAINYGAI
;
A
#
# COMPACT_ATOMS: atom_id res chain seq x y z
N GLY A 1 31.45 -4.55 6.95
CA GLY A 1 30.80 -3.92 8.09
C GLY A 1 30.55 -2.44 7.83
N GLN A 2 29.50 -1.86 8.39
CA GLN A 2 29.27 -0.42 8.29
C GLN A 2 30.39 0.31 9.04
N GLU A 3 31.12 1.20 8.36
CA GLU A 3 32.18 2.01 8.97
C GLU A 3 31.63 3.09 9.92
N LYS A 4 30.30 3.41 9.84
CA LYS A 4 29.65 4.41 10.67
C LYS A 4 28.19 4.05 10.90
N ASN A 5 27.72 4.19 12.14
CA ASN A 5 26.30 4.01 12.46
C ASN A 5 25.44 5.08 11.78
N ASP A 6 24.22 4.70 11.40
CA ASP A 6 23.25 5.67 10.91
C ASP A 6 23.02 6.81 11.93
N PRO A 7 22.70 8.03 11.47
CA PRO A 7 22.31 9.13 12.34
C PRO A 7 21.17 8.72 13.29
N ARG A 8 21.17 9.26 14.51
CA ARG A 8 20.20 8.87 15.55
C ARG A 8 18.73 8.92 15.08
N TRP A 9 18.35 9.98 14.34
CA TRP A 9 17.00 10.13 13.83
C TRP A 9 16.58 8.98 12.89
N LYS A 10 17.53 8.47 12.08
CA LYS A 10 17.27 7.37 11.15
C LYS A 10 17.12 6.04 11.90
N GLN A 11 17.94 5.80 12.92
CA GLN A 11 17.80 4.65 13.78
C GLN A 11 16.42 4.65 14.47
N VAL A 12 16.02 5.78 15.06
CA VAL A 12 14.71 5.94 15.71
C VAL A 12 13.57 5.74 14.72
N LEU A 13 13.66 6.29 13.51
CA LEU A 13 12.63 6.12 12.49
C LEU A 13 12.49 4.65 12.06
N ASN A 14 13.61 3.93 11.93
CA ASN A 14 13.58 2.50 11.58
C ASN A 14 12.92 1.67 12.69
N GLU A 15 13.23 1.96 13.96
CA GLU A 15 12.57 1.32 15.10
C GLU A 15 11.06 1.64 15.14
N LEU A 16 10.68 2.89 14.96
CA LEU A 16 9.27 3.28 14.91
C LEU A 16 8.52 2.59 13.77
N LYS A 17 9.14 2.45 12.60
CA LYS A 17 8.54 1.72 11.47
C LYS A 17 8.32 0.23 11.75
N SER A 18 9.11 -0.38 12.63
CA SER A 18 8.94 -1.79 12.98
C SER A 18 7.83 -2.04 13.99
N VAL A 19 7.32 -0.99 14.65
CA VAL A 19 6.40 -1.14 15.80
C VAL A 19 5.12 -0.30 15.63
N PHE A 20 5.20 0.85 14.93
CA PHE A 20 4.13 1.82 14.71
C PHE A 20 3.98 2.15 13.22
N ASP A 21 4.07 1.16 12.41
CA ASP A 21 4.07 1.29 10.95
C ASP A 21 2.83 2.02 10.43
N ASP A 22 1.62 1.64 10.86
CA ASP A 22 0.37 2.31 10.50
C ASP A 22 0.35 3.78 10.93
N ALA A 23 0.81 4.09 12.15
CA ALA A 23 0.87 5.46 12.63
C ALA A 23 1.83 6.31 11.78
N ILE A 24 2.99 5.75 11.40
CA ILE A 24 3.93 6.40 10.49
C ILE A 24 3.32 6.57 9.10
N GLY A 25 2.61 5.55 8.60
CA GLY A 25 1.87 5.61 7.34
C GLY A 25 0.85 6.74 7.33
N LYS A 26 0.07 6.88 8.40
CA LYS A 26 -0.92 7.95 8.55
C LYS A 26 -0.28 9.34 8.61
N LEU A 27 0.78 9.52 9.40
CA LEU A 27 1.55 10.77 9.44
C LEU A 27 2.11 11.15 8.07
N TYR A 28 2.58 10.15 7.31
CA TYR A 28 3.07 10.38 5.95
C TYR A 28 1.96 10.90 5.03
N ILE A 29 0.79 10.27 5.05
CA ILE A 29 -0.36 10.69 4.23
C ILE A 29 -0.79 12.10 4.58
N ASP A 30 -1.01 12.38 5.86
CA ASP A 30 -1.50 13.67 6.35
C ASP A 30 -0.59 14.84 5.92
N ASN A 31 0.71 14.59 5.74
CA ASN A 31 1.68 15.62 5.38
C ASN A 31 2.02 15.66 3.88
N TYR A 32 1.96 14.54 3.16
CA TYR A 32 2.57 14.43 1.83
C TYR A 32 1.66 13.89 0.73
N PHE A 33 0.47 13.38 1.04
CA PHE A 33 -0.38 12.75 0.03
C PHE A 33 -1.86 13.14 0.17
N SER A 34 -2.35 13.96 -0.73
CA SER A 34 -3.72 14.47 -0.68
C SER A 34 -4.76 13.44 -1.16
N PRO A 35 -6.02 13.52 -0.67
CA PRO A 35 -7.13 12.71 -1.21
C PRO A 35 -7.31 12.87 -2.73
N LYS A 36 -7.09 14.08 -3.26
CA LYS A 36 -7.14 14.36 -4.70
C LYS A 36 -6.07 13.60 -5.48
N SER A 37 -4.87 13.43 -4.91
CA SER A 37 -3.81 12.61 -5.52
C SER A 37 -4.20 11.15 -5.59
N LYS A 38 -4.84 10.62 -4.54
CA LYS A 38 -5.38 9.25 -4.50
C LYS A 38 -6.45 9.04 -5.58
N GLU A 39 -7.42 9.95 -5.65
CA GLU A 39 -8.51 9.88 -6.64
C GLU A 39 -7.97 9.87 -8.07
N ARG A 40 -7.04 10.78 -8.40
CA ARG A 40 -6.42 10.84 -9.73
C ARG A 40 -5.62 9.58 -10.06
N ALA A 41 -4.83 9.07 -9.12
CA ALA A 41 -4.06 7.84 -9.34
C ALA A 41 -4.98 6.63 -9.52
N LEU A 42 -6.09 6.57 -8.78
CA LEU A 42 -7.10 5.52 -8.93
C LEU A 42 -7.80 5.60 -10.30
N GLU A 43 -8.14 6.81 -10.77
CA GLU A 43 -8.69 7.03 -12.11
C GLU A 43 -7.73 6.52 -13.18
N MET A 44 -6.45 6.87 -13.11
CA MET A 44 -5.42 6.39 -14.04
C MET A 44 -5.29 4.87 -14.04
N ALA A 45 -5.27 4.25 -12.87
CA ALA A 45 -5.20 2.80 -12.73
C ALA A 45 -6.43 2.10 -13.35
N ASN A 46 -7.62 2.67 -13.19
CA ASN A 46 -8.84 2.18 -13.84
C ASN A 46 -8.81 2.35 -15.37
N ASN A 47 -8.27 3.46 -15.87
CA ASN A 47 -8.09 3.68 -17.31
C ASN A 47 -7.11 2.65 -17.92
N ILE A 48 -6.01 2.35 -17.24
CA ILE A 48 -5.06 1.30 -17.64
C ILE A 48 -5.75 -0.07 -17.66
N LYS A 49 -6.54 -0.37 -16.62
CA LYS A 49 -7.32 -1.63 -16.54
C LYS A 49 -8.31 -1.74 -17.71
N SER A 50 -8.99 -0.66 -18.06
CA SER A 50 -9.93 -0.62 -19.18
C SER A 50 -9.23 -0.80 -20.54
N ALA A 51 -8.11 -0.12 -20.75
CA ALA A 51 -7.31 -0.28 -21.97
C ALA A 51 -6.74 -1.71 -22.11
N LEU A 52 -6.36 -2.36 -21.00
CA LEU A 52 -5.92 -3.74 -20.98
C LEU A 52 -7.07 -4.71 -21.34
N ALA A 53 -8.28 -4.45 -20.85
CA ALA A 53 -9.46 -5.25 -21.21
C ALA A 53 -9.75 -5.19 -22.73
N GLU A 54 -9.66 -4.00 -23.33
CA GLU A 54 -9.81 -3.81 -24.78
C GLU A 54 -8.72 -4.56 -25.55
N ARG A 55 -7.46 -4.48 -25.13
CA ARG A 55 -6.35 -5.19 -25.76
C ARG A 55 -6.53 -6.72 -25.70
N ILE A 56 -6.97 -7.26 -24.56
CA ILE A 56 -7.27 -8.69 -24.39
C ILE A 56 -8.39 -9.10 -25.35
N SER A 57 -9.46 -8.31 -25.44
CA SER A 57 -10.60 -8.60 -26.31
C SER A 57 -10.20 -8.65 -27.80
N ASN A 58 -9.30 -7.77 -28.21
CA ASN A 58 -8.84 -7.66 -29.60
C ASN A 58 -7.59 -8.50 -29.92
N ALA A 59 -7.05 -9.27 -28.96
CA ALA A 59 -5.86 -10.10 -29.17
C ALA A 59 -6.16 -11.25 -30.17
N ASP A 60 -5.53 -11.26 -31.33
CA ASP A 60 -5.72 -12.26 -32.39
C ASP A 60 -5.02 -13.60 -32.09
N TRP A 61 -3.95 -13.56 -31.29
CA TRP A 61 -3.20 -14.72 -30.86
C TRP A 61 -3.85 -15.53 -29.73
N MET A 62 -4.90 -15.01 -29.12
CA MET A 62 -5.56 -15.60 -27.94
C MET A 62 -6.90 -16.20 -28.34
N CYS A 63 -7.14 -17.48 -28.02
CA CYS A 63 -8.44 -18.11 -28.28
C CYS A 63 -9.55 -17.54 -27.36
N ASP A 64 -10.80 -17.63 -27.78
CA ASP A 64 -11.95 -17.05 -27.09
C ASP A 64 -12.10 -17.53 -25.65
N SER A 65 -11.89 -18.82 -25.38
CA SER A 65 -11.96 -19.35 -24.01
C SER A 65 -10.89 -18.78 -23.10
N THR A 66 -9.71 -18.46 -23.63
CA THR A 66 -8.62 -17.81 -22.87
C THR A 66 -8.93 -16.34 -22.65
N LYS A 67 -9.47 -15.62 -23.64
CA LYS A 67 -9.92 -14.23 -23.50
C LYS A 67 -10.94 -14.09 -22.37
N VAL A 68 -11.95 -14.97 -22.34
CA VAL A 68 -12.97 -14.97 -21.25
C VAL A 68 -12.33 -15.11 -19.88
N LYS A 69 -11.38 -16.05 -19.72
CA LYS A 69 -10.68 -16.25 -18.44
C LYS A 69 -9.80 -15.05 -18.05
N ALA A 70 -9.09 -14.48 -19.03
CA ALA A 70 -8.22 -13.32 -18.82
C ALA A 70 -9.03 -12.08 -18.43
N LEU A 71 -10.14 -11.81 -19.11
CA LEU A 71 -11.05 -10.70 -18.79
C LEU A 71 -11.66 -10.86 -17.40
N ARG A 72 -12.10 -12.08 -17.05
CA ARG A 72 -12.59 -12.37 -15.69
C ARG A 72 -11.52 -12.14 -14.62
N LYS A 73 -10.26 -12.55 -14.87
CA LYS A 73 -9.15 -12.28 -13.95
C LYS A 73 -8.92 -10.78 -13.81
N LEU A 74 -8.93 -10.03 -14.90
CA LEU A 74 -8.76 -8.58 -14.89
C LEU A 74 -9.92 -7.88 -14.19
N GLU A 75 -11.16 -8.27 -14.44
CA GLU A 75 -12.35 -7.74 -13.74
C GLU A 75 -12.22 -7.87 -12.23
N ASN A 76 -11.83 -9.07 -11.75
CA ASN A 76 -11.63 -9.37 -10.35
C ASN A 76 -10.30 -8.84 -9.77
N CYS A 77 -9.47 -8.15 -10.57
CA CYS A 77 -8.24 -7.53 -10.08
C CYS A 77 -8.58 -6.28 -9.27
N ARG A 78 -8.23 -6.31 -8.00
CA ARG A 78 -8.45 -5.18 -7.09
C ARG A 78 -7.30 -4.18 -7.15
N LEU A 79 -7.64 -2.91 -7.00
CA LEU A 79 -6.70 -1.80 -7.01
C LEU A 79 -6.66 -1.18 -5.61
N LYS A 80 -5.53 -1.26 -4.95
CA LYS A 80 -5.24 -0.63 -3.67
C LYS A 80 -4.27 0.53 -3.92
N ILE A 81 -4.79 1.75 -3.93
CA ILE A 81 -4.06 2.94 -4.36
C ILE A 81 -3.89 3.92 -3.19
N GLY A 82 -2.66 4.32 -2.95
CA GLY A 82 -2.30 5.35 -1.96
C GLY A 82 -2.26 4.83 -0.53
N TYR A 83 -3.43 4.61 0.06
CA TYR A 83 -3.58 4.21 1.47
C TYR A 83 -4.94 3.54 1.70
N PRO A 84 -5.10 2.72 2.77
CA PRO A 84 -6.36 2.11 3.13
C PRO A 84 -7.39 3.16 3.57
N ASP A 85 -8.65 3.00 3.15
CA ASP A 85 -9.74 3.89 3.57
C ASP A 85 -10.20 3.58 5.00
N ASN A 86 -10.04 2.31 5.42
CA ASN A 86 -10.41 1.79 6.73
C ASN A 86 -9.30 0.90 7.27
N HIS A 87 -9.45 0.42 8.50
CA HIS A 87 -8.55 -0.58 9.11
C HIS A 87 -7.15 -0.06 9.44
N TRP A 88 -7.09 1.10 10.09
CA TRP A 88 -5.88 1.57 10.76
C TRP A 88 -5.79 0.96 12.16
N VAL A 89 -4.58 0.58 12.58
CA VAL A 89 -4.35 0.14 13.96
C VAL A 89 -4.59 1.31 14.92
N ASP A 90 -5.40 1.08 15.93
CA ASP A 90 -5.70 2.08 16.96
C ASP A 90 -4.64 2.04 18.07
N TYR A 91 -3.82 3.08 18.12
CA TYR A 91 -2.78 3.26 19.14
C TYR A 91 -3.22 4.21 20.28
N THR A 92 -4.48 4.64 20.35
CA THR A 92 -4.93 5.66 21.32
C THR A 92 -4.79 5.22 22.78
N ASN A 93 -4.87 3.91 23.05
CA ASN A 93 -4.70 3.34 24.38
C ASN A 93 -3.25 2.96 24.71
N PHE A 94 -2.31 3.24 23.83
CA PHE A 94 -0.93 2.88 24.01
C PHE A 94 -0.20 3.90 24.89
N VAL A 95 0.13 3.51 26.12
CA VAL A 95 0.86 4.36 27.06
C VAL A 95 2.32 3.97 27.10
N MET A 96 3.19 4.89 26.66
CA MET A 96 4.65 4.76 26.76
C MET A 96 5.12 4.96 28.20
N GLY A 97 6.06 4.13 28.66
CA GLY A 97 6.79 4.31 29.91
C GLY A 97 8.22 4.76 29.65
N ASP A 98 9.02 4.86 30.71
CA ASP A 98 10.40 5.34 30.64
C ASP A 98 11.41 4.30 30.10
N SER A 99 11.03 3.02 30.09
CA SER A 99 11.90 1.93 29.64
C SER A 99 11.67 1.61 28.17
N TYR A 100 12.68 1.78 27.33
CA TYR A 100 12.67 1.41 25.92
C TYR A 100 12.28 -0.07 25.72
N ALA A 101 12.94 -0.99 26.41
CA ALA A 101 12.68 -2.42 26.28
C ALA A 101 11.23 -2.78 26.64
N THR A 102 10.69 -2.21 27.70
CA THR A 102 9.30 -2.40 28.12
C THR A 102 8.33 -1.86 27.08
N ASN A 103 8.62 -0.71 26.48
CA ASN A 103 7.79 -0.13 25.43
C ASN A 103 7.75 -1.01 24.19
N ILE A 104 8.88 -1.52 23.72
CA ILE A 104 8.95 -2.45 22.58
C ILE A 104 8.14 -3.72 22.85
N LEU A 105 8.30 -4.34 24.03
CA LEU A 105 7.53 -5.54 24.40
C LEU A 105 6.02 -5.28 24.44
N LYS A 106 5.60 -4.12 24.94
CA LYS A 106 4.17 -3.72 24.89
C LYS A 106 3.67 -3.60 23.44
N CYS A 107 4.43 -2.91 22.58
CA CYS A 107 4.06 -2.76 21.18
C CYS A 107 3.91 -4.13 20.50
N LEU A 108 4.89 -5.01 20.64
CA LEU A 108 4.84 -6.36 20.08
C LEU A 108 3.66 -7.16 20.61
N SER A 109 3.32 -6.99 21.90
CA SER A 109 2.16 -7.64 22.50
C SER A 109 0.84 -7.13 21.91
N GLU A 110 0.70 -5.82 21.71
CA GLU A 110 -0.52 -5.25 21.08
C GLU A 110 -0.63 -5.65 19.61
N TYR A 111 0.47 -5.62 18.87
CA TYR A 111 0.51 -6.11 17.50
C TYR A 111 0.12 -7.59 17.41
N PHE A 112 0.65 -8.43 18.30
CA PHE A 112 0.28 -9.84 18.37
C PHE A 112 -1.21 -10.05 18.69
N LYS A 113 -1.79 -9.27 19.60
CA LYS A 113 -3.24 -9.31 19.89
C LYS A 113 -4.06 -8.90 18.66
N TYR A 114 -3.62 -7.87 17.94
CA TYR A 114 -4.25 -7.44 16.70
C TYR A 114 -4.24 -8.57 15.66
N GLU A 115 -3.09 -9.19 15.40
CA GLU A 115 -2.97 -10.35 14.51
C GLU A 115 -3.87 -11.53 14.96
N MET A 116 -3.87 -11.84 16.26
CA MET A 116 -4.69 -12.92 16.79
C MET A 116 -6.20 -12.62 16.70
N SER A 117 -6.59 -11.36 16.64
CA SER A 117 -8.00 -10.98 16.48
C SER A 117 -8.59 -11.42 15.15
N PHE A 118 -7.76 -11.71 14.15
CA PHE A 118 -8.21 -12.22 12.83
C PHE A 118 -8.48 -13.72 12.81
N ILE A 119 -8.10 -14.46 13.85
CA ILE A 119 -8.38 -15.90 13.91
C ILE A 119 -9.90 -16.13 13.91
N ASN A 120 -10.35 -17.02 13.02
CA ASN A 120 -11.76 -17.33 12.78
C ASN A 120 -12.62 -16.14 12.28
N GLN A 121 -12.00 -15.06 11.86
CA GLN A 121 -12.70 -13.97 11.17
C GLN A 121 -12.52 -14.09 9.66
N ASN A 122 -13.54 -13.69 8.93
CA ASN A 122 -13.41 -13.50 7.49
C ASN A 122 -12.60 -12.22 7.29
N ILE A 123 -11.30 -12.35 7.05
CA ILE A 123 -10.40 -11.22 6.86
C ILE A 123 -10.88 -10.47 5.63
N GLY A 124 -11.35 -9.25 5.84
CA GLY A 124 -11.82 -8.39 4.76
C GLY A 124 -10.72 -8.22 3.70
N LEU A 125 -11.13 -8.27 2.45
CA LEU A 125 -10.22 -8.10 1.31
C LEU A 125 -9.58 -6.69 1.25
N ASP A 126 -9.95 -5.80 2.16
CA ASP A 126 -9.51 -4.40 2.19
C ASP A 126 -8.29 -4.16 3.09
N LEU A 127 -7.80 -5.19 3.79
CA LEU A 127 -6.60 -5.08 4.61
C LEU A 127 -5.35 -4.90 3.73
N TRP A 128 -4.56 -3.92 4.06
CA TRP A 128 -3.25 -3.67 3.47
C TRP A 128 -2.19 -4.41 4.30
N TYR A 129 -1.99 -5.70 4.01
CA TYR A 129 -0.97 -6.49 4.70
C TYR A 129 0.43 -5.97 4.38
N GLU A 130 1.24 -5.73 5.42
CA GLU A 130 2.69 -5.51 5.34
C GLU A 130 3.17 -4.39 4.38
N ILE A 131 2.24 -3.70 3.70
CA ILE A 131 2.58 -2.70 2.69
C ILE A 131 2.10 -1.33 3.17
N LEU A 132 3.03 -0.57 3.70
CA LEU A 132 2.75 0.73 4.28
C LEU A 132 2.61 1.82 3.22
N PRO A 133 1.74 2.79 3.43
CA PRO A 133 1.63 3.97 2.57
C PRO A 133 2.94 4.74 2.38
N SER A 134 3.85 4.66 3.36
CA SER A 134 5.19 5.26 3.31
C SER A 134 6.23 4.43 2.57
N THR A 135 5.87 3.29 1.98
CA THR A 135 6.76 2.42 1.23
C THR A 135 6.82 2.83 -0.24
N ALA A 136 8.01 3.20 -0.73
CA ALA A 136 8.23 3.52 -2.13
C ALA A 136 8.45 2.24 -2.96
N ASN A 137 7.38 1.52 -3.26
CA ASN A 137 7.38 0.32 -4.08
C ASN A 137 5.96 0.07 -4.65
N MET A 138 5.84 -0.87 -5.60
CA MET A 138 4.56 -1.36 -6.11
C MET A 138 4.53 -2.88 -6.04
N TYR A 139 3.34 -3.44 -5.82
CA TYR A 139 3.18 -4.88 -5.61
C TYR A 139 2.01 -5.43 -6.40
N TYR A 140 2.19 -6.64 -6.95
CA TYR A 140 1.09 -7.48 -7.37
C TYR A 140 1.04 -8.70 -6.46
N VAL A 141 -0.05 -8.83 -5.73
CA VAL A 141 -0.29 -9.95 -4.80
C VAL A 141 -1.09 -11.02 -5.55
N TYR A 142 -0.38 -12.01 -6.07
CA TYR A 142 -0.93 -13.00 -7.02
C TYR A 142 -2.04 -13.88 -6.41
N ASN A 143 -1.95 -14.27 -5.14
CA ASN A 143 -2.94 -15.10 -4.45
C ASN A 143 -4.23 -14.34 -4.12
N GLN A 144 -4.19 -13.03 -4.10
CA GLN A 144 -5.34 -12.14 -3.86
C GLN A 144 -5.81 -11.42 -5.12
N ASN A 145 -5.04 -11.52 -6.21
CA ASN A 145 -5.26 -10.80 -7.45
C ASN A 145 -5.42 -9.28 -7.24
N GLU A 146 -4.43 -8.69 -6.55
CA GLU A 146 -4.43 -7.28 -6.19
C GLU A 146 -3.18 -6.57 -6.69
N ILE A 147 -3.35 -5.32 -7.12
CA ILE A 147 -2.28 -4.36 -7.36
C ILE A 147 -2.30 -3.36 -6.22
N ILE A 148 -1.15 -3.17 -5.57
CA ILE A 148 -0.99 -2.25 -4.45
C ILE A 148 0.04 -1.20 -4.83
N VAL A 149 -0.35 0.07 -4.84
CA VAL A 149 0.50 1.22 -5.13
C VAL A 149 0.45 2.19 -3.96
N PRO A 150 1.40 2.12 -3.00
CA PRO A 150 1.42 2.99 -1.84
C PRO A 150 1.61 4.48 -2.18
N ALA A 151 1.18 5.35 -1.28
CA ALA A 151 1.26 6.80 -1.45
C ALA A 151 2.69 7.32 -1.71
N ALA A 152 3.70 6.68 -1.09
CA ALA A 152 5.10 7.06 -1.30
C ALA A 152 5.61 6.75 -2.71
N MET A 153 5.01 5.78 -3.41
CA MET A 153 5.31 5.54 -4.82
C MET A 153 4.66 6.59 -5.73
N LEU A 154 3.53 7.15 -5.31
CA LEU A 154 2.77 8.17 -6.02
C LEU A 154 3.29 9.59 -5.69
N GLN A 155 4.62 9.76 -5.83
CA GLN A 155 5.35 11.00 -5.62
C GLN A 155 6.29 11.27 -6.80
N PRO A 156 6.70 12.53 -7.04
CA PRO A 156 7.72 12.81 -8.04
C PRO A 156 9.01 11.98 -7.82
N PRO A 157 9.63 11.46 -8.88
CA PRO A 157 9.33 11.66 -10.30
C PRO A 157 8.30 10.68 -10.88
N MET A 158 7.78 9.71 -10.11
CA MET A 158 6.88 8.67 -10.62
C MET A 158 5.45 9.18 -10.86
N PHE A 159 4.98 10.13 -10.05
CA PHE A 159 3.65 10.70 -10.17
C PHE A 159 3.63 12.17 -9.77
N TYR A 160 2.95 12.99 -10.56
CA TYR A 160 2.74 14.40 -10.31
C TYR A 160 1.24 14.68 -10.20
N ALA A 161 0.77 15.01 -8.99
CA ALA A 161 -0.65 15.24 -8.70
C ALA A 161 -1.30 16.31 -9.60
N ASN A 162 -0.54 17.32 -10.03
CA ASN A 162 -0.97 18.38 -10.93
C ASN A 162 -0.22 18.36 -12.28
N GLY A 163 0.47 17.26 -12.59
CA GLY A 163 1.22 17.13 -13.84
C GLY A 163 0.34 16.75 -15.03
N ASP A 164 0.95 16.75 -16.21
CA ASP A 164 0.33 16.26 -17.42
C ASP A 164 0.10 14.75 -17.38
N ASP A 165 -1.04 14.29 -17.92
CA ASP A 165 -1.40 12.88 -17.91
C ASP A 165 -0.41 12.01 -18.69
N ALA A 166 0.12 12.52 -19.81
CA ALA A 166 1.08 11.77 -20.62
C ALA A 166 2.36 11.48 -19.83
N ILE A 167 2.81 12.43 -18.99
CA ILE A 167 3.97 12.24 -18.11
C ILE A 167 3.65 11.15 -17.07
N ASN A 168 2.49 11.24 -16.42
CA ASN A 168 2.08 10.29 -15.39
C ASN A 168 1.89 8.88 -15.96
N TYR A 169 1.19 8.73 -17.08
CA TYR A 169 1.02 7.42 -17.74
C TYR A 169 2.34 6.83 -18.27
N GLY A 170 3.33 7.66 -18.57
CA GLY A 170 4.64 7.19 -19.00
C GLY A 170 5.56 6.78 -17.83
N ALA A 171 5.28 7.22 -16.60
CA ALA A 171 6.11 6.96 -15.43
C ALA A 171 5.58 5.83 -14.54
N ILE A 172 4.29 5.56 -14.55
CA ILE A 172 3.61 4.46 -13.82
C ILE A 172 3.51 3.19 -14.72
#